data_2b5ba9887a3ebc16850a96de877011d1
#
_entry.id   2b5ba9887a3ebc16850a96de877011d1
#
_cell.length_a   1.000
_cell.length_b   1.000
_cell.length_c   1.000
_cell.angle_alpha   90.00
_cell.angle_beta   90.00
_cell.angle_gamma   90.00
#
_symmetry.space_group_name_H-M   'P 1'
#
loop_
_entity.id
_entity.type
_entity.pdbx_description
1 polymer ?
#
loop_
_entity_poly.entity_id
_entity_poly.type
_entity_poly.pdbx_seq_one_letter_code
_entity_poly.pdbx_strand_id
1 'polypeptide(L)'
;MLLAVAAGWFLVLGMRFVVPAVLPTIREEFVISNAQAGLAVTVLWLTYAAVQFPAGVLIDRIGERTLLVAAALLSGVGLLGYFFAPVFSLFLIATGAFGFGTGLYGPTRGTALSRTFDAREGTAFGIVMAAGSLGAAALPAVAAFVTTRYGWRLALASAAPLFMLVAGALWLSVSDRPTGESERSLRRDLRTVLTGFRNRRLVLSVSGKTLMLFAFQAVTAFLTTYLVTVRGISQGTAGALLSVLFVGGALSQTATGRLADRYGTPSVLTAVALVSTVPLVLIPSVRGVVPLAVVSGLIGVRMSVGPLANAYIVDTLPDAAEGTGWGLLRTGFFAISSLGSTAVGLLADQNLFAVAFYGLAGLTLLAAGTFVALPRRDRL
;
A
#
# COMPACT_ATOMS: atom_id res chain seq x y z
N MET A 1 12.63 -0.04 -21.09
CA MET A 1 11.55 -0.68 -20.34
C MET A 1 11.76 -0.63 -18.83
N LEU A 2 12.83 -1.25 -18.26
CA LEU A 2 13.00 -1.35 -16.80
C LEU A 2 12.91 0.01 -16.08
N LEU A 3 13.61 1.03 -16.57
CA LEU A 3 13.58 2.39 -16.00
C LEU A 3 12.18 3.04 -16.08
N ALA A 4 11.46 2.84 -17.17
CA ALA A 4 10.10 3.37 -17.31
C ALA A 4 9.14 2.73 -16.31
N VAL A 5 9.22 1.40 -16.14
CA VAL A 5 8.43 0.66 -15.14
C VAL A 5 8.82 1.06 -13.71
N ALA A 6 10.11 1.26 -13.45
CA ALA A 6 10.61 1.71 -12.14
C ALA A 6 10.15 3.14 -11.81
N ALA A 7 10.24 4.07 -12.77
CA ALA A 7 9.75 5.44 -12.62
C ALA A 7 8.23 5.48 -12.37
N GLY A 8 7.47 4.67 -13.10
CA GLY A 8 6.03 4.54 -12.86
C GLY A 8 5.73 4.00 -11.47
N TRP A 9 6.46 2.98 -10.99
CA TRP A 9 6.26 2.45 -9.66
C TRP A 9 6.67 3.41 -8.54
N PHE A 10 7.72 4.21 -8.76
CA PHE A 10 8.12 5.32 -7.89
C PHE A 10 6.94 6.29 -7.69
N LEU A 11 6.33 6.75 -8.80
CA LEU A 11 5.19 7.67 -8.74
C LEU A 11 3.95 7.00 -8.14
N VAL A 12 3.59 5.81 -8.62
CA VAL A 12 2.40 5.07 -8.18
C VAL A 12 2.42 4.79 -6.69
N LEU A 13 3.53 4.28 -6.16
CA LEU A 13 3.62 3.96 -4.74
C LEU A 13 3.75 5.22 -3.89
N GLY A 14 4.58 6.16 -4.32
CA GLY A 14 4.80 7.39 -3.56
C GLY A 14 3.56 8.27 -3.47
N MET A 15 2.88 8.53 -4.60
CA MET A 15 1.71 9.40 -4.62
C MET A 15 0.51 8.86 -3.83
N ARG A 16 0.40 7.54 -3.63
CA ARG A 16 -0.63 6.98 -2.74
C ARG A 16 -0.47 7.45 -1.29
N PHE A 17 0.75 7.72 -0.86
CA PHE A 17 1.03 8.20 0.50
C PHE A 17 1.12 9.73 0.60
N VAL A 18 1.09 10.43 -0.54
CA VAL A 18 0.96 11.89 -0.54
C VAL A 18 -0.43 12.31 -0.07
N VAL A 19 -1.51 11.62 -0.46
CA VAL A 19 -2.87 11.95 -0.01
C VAL A 19 -2.96 11.97 1.53
N PRO A 20 -2.53 10.92 2.27
CA PRO A 20 -2.45 10.97 3.73
C PRO A 20 -1.53 12.07 4.28
N ALA A 21 -0.41 12.35 3.60
CA ALA A 21 0.54 13.36 4.05
C ALA A 21 -0.04 14.78 4.06
N VAL A 22 -0.97 15.08 3.14
CA VAL A 22 -1.59 16.40 3.03
C VAL A 22 -3.05 16.41 3.54
N LEU A 23 -3.51 15.32 4.15
CA LEU A 23 -4.88 15.15 4.63
C LEU A 23 -5.34 16.23 5.62
N PRO A 24 -4.50 16.76 6.54
CA PRO A 24 -4.89 17.86 7.42
C PRO A 24 -5.38 19.09 6.66
N THR A 25 -4.65 19.52 5.64
CA THR A 25 -4.99 20.69 4.83
C THR A 25 -6.21 20.46 3.96
N ILE A 26 -6.40 19.26 3.43
CA ILE A 26 -7.61 18.87 2.70
C ILE A 26 -8.83 18.95 3.62
N ARG A 27 -8.72 18.41 4.85
CA ARG A 27 -9.77 18.42 5.84
C ARG A 27 -10.19 19.84 6.22
N GLU A 28 -9.22 20.73 6.45
CA GLU A 28 -9.47 22.13 6.79
C GLU A 28 -10.18 22.88 5.65
N GLU A 29 -9.75 22.70 4.41
CA GLU A 29 -10.31 23.41 3.26
C GLU A 29 -11.74 22.99 2.92
N PHE A 30 -12.04 21.67 2.96
CA PHE A 30 -13.40 21.19 2.72
C PHE A 30 -14.30 21.22 3.97
N VAL A 31 -13.76 21.60 5.13
CA VAL A 31 -14.47 21.65 6.42
C VAL A 31 -15.14 20.29 6.72
N ILE A 32 -14.40 19.21 6.56
CA ILE A 32 -14.88 17.84 6.74
C ILE A 32 -14.40 17.22 8.06
N SER A 33 -15.12 16.20 8.54
CA SER A 33 -14.73 15.44 9.72
C SER A 33 -13.50 14.53 9.46
N ASN A 34 -12.87 14.02 10.53
CA ASN A 34 -11.80 13.02 10.38
C ASN A 34 -12.34 11.72 9.77
N ALA A 35 -13.58 11.31 10.06
CA ALA A 35 -14.22 10.17 9.44
C ALA A 35 -14.34 10.33 7.91
N GLN A 36 -14.75 11.50 7.45
CA GLN A 36 -14.81 11.83 6.02
C GLN A 36 -13.42 11.87 5.39
N ALA A 37 -12.43 12.44 6.08
CA ALA A 37 -11.04 12.39 5.63
C ALA A 37 -10.51 10.96 5.54
N GLY A 38 -10.83 10.11 6.52
CA GLY A 38 -10.55 8.67 6.51
C GLY A 38 -11.24 7.94 5.37
N LEU A 39 -12.49 8.33 5.03
CA LEU A 39 -13.23 7.81 3.88
C LEU A 39 -12.49 8.05 2.57
N ALA A 40 -11.85 9.20 2.39
CA ALA A 40 -11.04 9.46 1.20
C ALA A 40 -9.90 8.44 1.03
N VAL A 41 -9.18 8.14 2.11
CA VAL A 41 -8.13 7.11 2.07
C VAL A 41 -8.72 5.71 1.89
N THR A 42 -9.88 5.43 2.48
CA THR A 42 -10.62 4.18 2.25
C THR A 42 -11.01 4.02 0.78
N VAL A 43 -11.55 5.07 0.14
CA VAL A 43 -11.91 5.06 -1.30
C VAL A 43 -10.68 4.78 -2.16
N LEU A 44 -9.53 5.41 -1.87
CA LEU A 44 -8.28 5.16 -2.59
C LEU A 44 -7.90 3.68 -2.55
N TRP A 45 -7.86 3.08 -1.36
CA TRP A 45 -7.43 1.68 -1.20
C TRP A 45 -8.50 0.68 -1.63
N LEU A 46 -9.78 1.02 -1.50
CA LEU A 46 -10.88 0.16 -1.95
C LEU A 46 -10.93 0.07 -3.48
N THR A 47 -10.78 1.20 -4.18
CA THR A 47 -10.72 1.21 -5.65
C THR A 47 -9.44 0.56 -6.17
N TYR A 48 -8.31 0.75 -5.46
CA TYR A 48 -7.09 -0.03 -5.69
C TYR A 48 -7.35 -1.54 -5.54
N ALA A 49 -8.04 -1.97 -4.47
CA ALA A 49 -8.35 -3.37 -4.22
C ALA A 49 -9.27 -3.96 -5.30
N ALA A 50 -10.29 -3.23 -5.72
CA ALA A 50 -11.31 -3.68 -6.67
C ALA A 50 -10.70 -4.16 -8.00
N VAL A 51 -9.58 -3.58 -8.42
CA VAL A 51 -8.94 -3.93 -9.69
C VAL A 51 -7.82 -4.97 -9.58
N GLN A 52 -7.43 -5.40 -8.38
CA GLN A 52 -6.35 -6.37 -8.23
C GLN A 52 -6.65 -7.70 -8.91
N PHE A 53 -7.88 -8.18 -8.78
CA PHE A 53 -8.34 -9.40 -9.43
C PHE A 53 -8.63 -9.20 -10.93
N PRO A 54 -9.42 -8.18 -11.37
CA PRO A 54 -9.68 -7.95 -12.79
C PRO A 54 -8.42 -7.66 -13.62
N ALA A 55 -7.38 -7.06 -13.01
CA ALA A 55 -6.15 -6.74 -13.70
C ALA A 55 -5.50 -7.97 -14.36
N GLY A 56 -5.53 -9.14 -13.72
CA GLY A 56 -5.02 -10.37 -14.30
C GLY A 56 -5.73 -10.76 -15.60
N VAL A 57 -7.06 -10.68 -15.61
CA VAL A 57 -7.88 -10.95 -16.81
C VAL A 57 -7.63 -9.91 -17.91
N LEU A 58 -7.49 -8.64 -17.51
CA LEU A 58 -7.22 -7.54 -18.44
C LEU A 58 -5.83 -7.67 -19.07
N ILE A 59 -4.82 -8.11 -18.33
CA ILE A 59 -3.47 -8.37 -18.88
C ILE A 59 -3.54 -9.35 -20.04
N ASP A 60 -4.28 -10.46 -19.88
CA ASP A 60 -4.40 -11.49 -20.89
C ASP A 60 -5.17 -11.00 -22.14
N ARG A 61 -6.13 -10.07 -21.97
CA ARG A 61 -6.98 -9.55 -23.06
C ARG A 61 -6.40 -8.39 -23.83
N ILE A 62 -5.80 -7.43 -23.15
CA ILE A 62 -5.36 -6.16 -23.77
C ILE A 62 -3.86 -5.91 -23.69
N GLY A 63 -3.11 -6.84 -23.07
CA GLY A 63 -1.67 -6.82 -22.97
C GLY A 63 -1.09 -5.86 -21.91
N GLU A 64 0.15 -6.11 -21.52
CA GLU A 64 0.82 -5.37 -20.46
C GLU A 64 1.10 -3.91 -20.84
N ARG A 65 1.49 -3.65 -22.10
CA ARG A 65 1.79 -2.29 -22.58
C ARG A 65 0.58 -1.39 -22.42
N THR A 66 -0.54 -1.80 -23.02
CA THR A 66 -1.78 -1.02 -23.01
C THR A 66 -2.25 -0.78 -21.57
N LEU A 67 -2.18 -1.80 -20.73
CA LEU A 67 -2.67 -1.69 -19.35
C LEU A 67 -1.76 -0.85 -18.44
N LEU A 68 -0.42 -0.92 -18.61
CA LEU A 68 0.51 -0.03 -17.89
C LEU A 68 0.33 1.44 -18.29
N VAL A 69 0.15 1.70 -19.59
CA VAL A 69 -0.10 3.05 -20.11
C VAL A 69 -1.43 3.57 -19.59
N ALA A 70 -2.50 2.78 -19.70
CA ALA A 70 -3.83 3.16 -19.19
C ALA A 70 -3.79 3.42 -17.67
N ALA A 71 -3.07 2.60 -16.90
CA ALA A 71 -2.87 2.79 -15.47
C ALA A 71 -2.17 4.13 -15.15
N ALA A 72 -1.12 4.47 -15.90
CA ALA A 72 -0.41 5.74 -15.73
C ALA A 72 -1.29 6.93 -16.12
N LEU A 73 -1.95 6.89 -17.28
CA LEU A 73 -2.84 7.96 -17.74
C LEU A 73 -4.00 8.19 -16.78
N LEU A 74 -4.67 7.12 -16.34
CA LEU A 74 -5.78 7.21 -15.40
C LEU A 74 -5.34 7.76 -14.03
N SER A 75 -4.16 7.36 -13.57
CA SER A 75 -3.57 7.94 -12.35
C SER A 75 -3.31 9.43 -12.52
N GLY A 76 -2.75 9.85 -13.66
CA GLY A 76 -2.51 11.26 -13.97
C GLY A 76 -3.81 12.07 -14.06
N VAL A 77 -4.85 11.51 -14.69
CA VAL A 77 -6.19 12.13 -14.75
C VAL A 77 -6.79 12.28 -13.35
N GLY A 78 -6.68 11.25 -12.49
CA GLY A 78 -7.12 11.33 -11.10
C GLY A 78 -6.41 12.45 -10.33
N LEU A 79 -5.09 12.62 -10.53
CA LEU A 79 -4.33 13.72 -9.91
C LEU A 79 -4.74 15.10 -10.44
N LEU A 80 -5.03 15.24 -11.72
CA LEU A 80 -5.61 16.48 -12.27
C LEU A 80 -7.01 16.73 -11.72
N GLY A 81 -7.80 15.68 -11.50
CA GLY A 81 -9.11 15.78 -10.88
C GLY A 81 -9.08 16.42 -9.50
N TYR A 82 -8.04 16.21 -8.72
CA TYR A 82 -7.87 16.90 -7.44
C TYR A 82 -7.73 18.42 -7.58
N PHE A 83 -7.03 18.88 -8.62
CA PHE A 83 -6.87 20.32 -8.87
C PHE A 83 -8.20 21.01 -9.13
N PHE A 84 -9.09 20.36 -9.88
CA PHE A 84 -10.37 20.88 -10.28
C PHE A 84 -11.53 20.52 -9.34
N ALA A 85 -11.28 19.87 -8.19
CA ALA A 85 -12.34 19.48 -7.27
C ALA A 85 -12.76 20.64 -6.35
N PRO A 86 -13.92 21.30 -6.59
CA PRO A 86 -14.41 22.41 -5.75
C PRO A 86 -15.13 21.91 -4.49
N VAL A 87 -15.56 20.64 -4.48
CA VAL A 87 -16.31 20.01 -3.39
C VAL A 87 -15.74 18.63 -3.08
N PHE A 88 -15.95 18.19 -1.85
CA PHE A 88 -15.40 16.93 -1.35
C PHE A 88 -15.85 15.69 -2.14
N SER A 89 -17.10 15.67 -2.66
CA SER A 89 -17.59 14.56 -3.47
C SER A 89 -16.79 14.39 -4.78
N LEU A 90 -16.42 15.47 -5.45
CA LEU A 90 -15.56 15.43 -6.64
C LEU A 90 -14.12 15.04 -6.30
N PHE A 91 -13.62 15.46 -5.12
CA PHE A 91 -12.35 14.98 -4.60
C PHE A 91 -12.38 13.45 -4.38
N LEU A 92 -13.47 12.88 -3.85
CA LEU A 92 -13.63 11.42 -3.70
C LEU A 92 -13.66 10.70 -5.05
N ILE A 93 -14.30 11.25 -6.06
CA ILE A 93 -14.31 10.68 -7.42
C ILE A 93 -12.88 10.67 -7.99
N ALA A 94 -12.15 11.78 -7.88
CA ALA A 94 -10.76 11.87 -8.30
C ALA A 94 -9.87 10.87 -7.55
N THR A 95 -10.10 10.70 -6.23
CA THR A 95 -9.41 9.71 -5.39
C THR A 95 -9.71 8.29 -5.87
N GLY A 96 -10.96 8.00 -6.22
CA GLY A 96 -11.35 6.71 -6.77
C GLY A 96 -10.67 6.42 -8.11
N ALA A 97 -10.64 7.39 -9.03
CA ALA A 97 -9.95 7.27 -10.31
C ALA A 97 -8.45 7.05 -10.14
N PHE A 98 -7.82 7.80 -9.24
CA PHE A 98 -6.40 7.63 -8.90
C PHE A 98 -6.13 6.25 -8.28
N GLY A 99 -6.94 5.80 -7.33
CA GLY A 99 -6.83 4.48 -6.70
C GLY A 99 -6.99 3.35 -7.71
N PHE A 100 -7.97 3.47 -8.61
CA PHE A 100 -8.20 2.51 -9.70
C PHE A 100 -7.00 2.44 -10.65
N GLY A 101 -6.50 3.58 -11.15
CA GLY A 101 -5.32 3.64 -12.00
C GLY A 101 -4.09 3.00 -11.36
N THR A 102 -3.76 3.39 -10.12
CA THR A 102 -2.62 2.83 -9.39
C THR A 102 -2.79 1.34 -9.07
N GLY A 103 -4.04 0.86 -8.93
CA GLY A 103 -4.37 -0.54 -8.70
C GLY A 103 -4.05 -1.43 -9.90
N LEU A 104 -4.29 -0.97 -11.11
CA LEU A 104 -3.95 -1.67 -12.35
C LEU A 104 -2.44 -1.83 -12.53
N TYR A 105 -1.65 -0.86 -12.09
CA TYR A 105 -0.20 -0.84 -12.32
C TYR A 105 0.53 -1.99 -11.64
N GLY A 106 0.13 -2.34 -10.40
CA GLY A 106 0.81 -3.33 -9.57
C GLY A 106 0.93 -4.73 -10.19
N PRO A 107 -0.17 -5.41 -10.50
CA PRO A 107 -0.16 -6.72 -11.15
C PRO A 107 0.51 -6.68 -12.53
N THR A 108 0.16 -5.68 -13.34
CA THR A 108 0.62 -5.55 -14.74
C THR A 108 2.14 -5.41 -14.83
N ARG A 109 2.76 -4.59 -13.95
CA ARG A 109 4.23 -4.47 -13.91
C ARG A 109 4.89 -5.79 -13.55
N GLY A 110 4.27 -6.57 -12.65
CA GLY A 110 4.79 -7.88 -12.27
C GLY A 110 4.90 -8.80 -13.47
N THR A 111 3.82 -8.99 -14.20
CA THR A 111 3.79 -9.82 -15.42
C THR A 111 4.73 -9.30 -16.49
N ALA A 112 4.79 -7.97 -16.72
CA ALA A 112 5.67 -7.37 -17.70
C ALA A 112 7.16 -7.60 -17.36
N LEU A 113 7.56 -7.56 -16.09
CA LEU A 113 8.93 -7.82 -15.64
C LEU A 113 9.29 -9.30 -15.78
N SER A 114 8.48 -10.22 -15.26
CA SER A 114 8.71 -11.67 -15.37
C SER A 114 8.90 -12.09 -16.82
N ARG A 115 7.99 -11.67 -17.71
CA ARG A 115 8.04 -12.04 -19.13
C ARG A 115 9.19 -11.42 -19.93
N THR A 116 9.80 -10.34 -19.43
CA THR A 116 10.85 -9.61 -20.18
C THR A 116 12.26 -9.91 -19.66
N PHE A 117 12.40 -10.15 -18.35
CA PHE A 117 13.69 -10.30 -17.67
C PHE A 117 13.87 -11.70 -17.08
N ASP A 118 13.43 -12.75 -17.79
CA ASP A 118 13.43 -14.14 -17.34
C ASP A 118 14.76 -14.55 -16.66
N ALA A 119 15.90 -14.32 -17.31
CA ALA A 119 17.21 -14.66 -16.76
C ALA A 119 17.70 -13.75 -15.61
N ARG A 120 17.07 -12.59 -15.37
CA ARG A 120 17.45 -11.58 -14.36
C ARG A 120 16.23 -11.02 -13.63
N GLU A 121 15.20 -11.80 -13.51
CA GLU A 121 13.91 -11.42 -12.94
C GLU A 121 14.07 -10.80 -11.54
N GLY A 122 14.79 -11.47 -10.65
CA GLY A 122 15.02 -10.98 -9.29
C GLY A 122 15.68 -9.61 -9.22
N THR A 123 16.66 -9.33 -10.13
CA THR A 123 17.32 -8.01 -10.20
C THR A 123 16.33 -6.95 -10.69
N ALA A 124 15.55 -7.26 -11.73
CA ALA A 124 14.56 -6.33 -12.28
C ALA A 124 13.48 -5.98 -11.25
N PHE A 125 12.93 -6.98 -10.55
CA PHE A 125 12.00 -6.76 -9.45
C PHE A 125 12.63 -5.94 -8.31
N GLY A 126 13.87 -6.25 -7.93
CA GLY A 126 14.61 -5.52 -6.90
C GLY A 126 14.74 -4.03 -7.20
N ILE A 127 15.12 -3.66 -8.43
CA ILE A 127 15.24 -2.26 -8.88
C ILE A 127 13.88 -1.56 -8.82
N VAL A 128 12.82 -2.19 -9.32
CA VAL A 128 11.48 -1.59 -9.35
C VAL A 128 10.92 -1.44 -7.93
N MET A 129 11.15 -2.42 -7.05
CA MET A 129 10.73 -2.34 -5.65
C MET A 129 11.48 -1.25 -4.89
N ALA A 130 12.80 -1.11 -5.12
CA ALA A 130 13.60 -0.04 -4.54
C ALA A 130 13.12 1.35 -5.00
N ALA A 131 12.80 1.51 -6.30
CA ALA A 131 12.23 2.74 -6.83
C ALA A 131 10.90 3.10 -6.15
N GLY A 132 10.00 2.13 -5.98
CA GLY A 132 8.75 2.35 -5.27
C GLY A 132 8.94 2.75 -3.80
N SER A 133 9.86 2.09 -3.10
CA SER A 133 10.20 2.42 -1.70
C SER A 133 10.78 3.83 -1.59
N LEU A 134 11.63 4.22 -2.54
CA LEU A 134 12.16 5.58 -2.61
C LEU A 134 11.05 6.61 -2.86
N GLY A 135 10.09 6.29 -3.75
CA GLY A 135 8.91 7.13 -3.98
C GLY A 135 8.08 7.32 -2.72
N ALA A 136 7.78 6.23 -2.01
CA ALA A 136 7.04 6.27 -0.74
C ALA A 136 7.78 7.04 0.36
N ALA A 137 9.11 6.98 0.37
CA ALA A 137 9.93 7.72 1.33
C ALA A 137 10.08 9.20 0.97
N ALA A 138 10.18 9.57 -0.32
CA ALA A 138 10.49 10.93 -0.72
C ALA A 138 9.23 11.79 -0.97
N LEU A 139 8.24 11.27 -1.71
CA LEU A 139 7.14 12.08 -2.21
C LEU A 139 6.23 12.67 -1.12
N PRO A 140 5.92 11.98 0.00
CA PRO A 140 5.14 12.58 1.08
C PRO A 140 5.80 13.82 1.70
N ALA A 141 7.12 13.79 1.94
CA ALA A 141 7.85 14.94 2.47
C ALA A 141 7.88 16.11 1.49
N VAL A 142 8.16 15.82 0.21
CA VAL A 142 8.16 16.83 -0.87
C VAL A 142 6.78 17.46 -0.99
N ALA A 143 5.73 16.66 -1.04
CA ALA A 143 4.36 17.15 -1.18
C ALA A 143 3.90 17.94 0.05
N ALA A 144 4.25 17.52 1.27
CA ALA A 144 3.96 18.26 2.49
C ALA A 144 4.66 19.64 2.48
N PHE A 145 5.92 19.72 2.01
CA PHE A 145 6.64 20.97 1.85
C PHE A 145 6.01 21.87 0.77
N VAL A 146 5.66 21.31 -0.39
CA VAL A 146 4.98 22.07 -1.47
C VAL A 146 3.64 22.60 -0.98
N THR A 147 2.90 21.79 -0.21
CA THR A 147 1.60 22.16 0.35
C THR A 147 1.67 23.42 1.23
N THR A 148 2.74 23.59 1.99
CA THR A 148 2.90 24.80 2.85
C THR A 148 3.06 26.09 2.08
N ARG A 149 3.49 26.04 0.81
CA ARG A 149 3.74 27.23 -0.02
C ARG A 149 2.70 27.45 -1.12
N TYR A 150 2.21 26.36 -1.70
CA TYR A 150 1.40 26.39 -2.93
C TYR A 150 0.05 25.66 -2.80
N GLY A 151 -0.23 25.12 -1.60
CA GLY A 151 -1.45 24.38 -1.34
C GLY A 151 -1.39 22.91 -1.81
N TRP A 152 -2.27 22.09 -1.26
CA TRP A 152 -2.33 20.65 -1.51
C TRP A 152 -2.77 20.30 -2.94
N ARG A 153 -3.59 21.15 -3.58
CA ARG A 153 -4.02 20.93 -4.97
C ARG A 153 -2.83 20.90 -5.91
N LEU A 154 -1.94 21.85 -5.80
CA LEU A 154 -0.74 21.88 -6.64
C LEU A 154 0.23 20.75 -6.25
N ALA A 155 0.37 20.45 -4.96
CA ALA A 155 1.22 19.36 -4.51
C ALA A 155 0.80 17.99 -5.11
N LEU A 156 -0.50 17.71 -5.22
CA LEU A 156 -1.02 16.50 -5.85
C LEU A 156 -0.96 16.57 -7.39
N ALA A 157 -1.44 17.66 -7.97
CA ALA A 157 -1.55 17.79 -9.43
C ALA A 157 -0.20 17.89 -10.14
N SER A 158 0.85 18.40 -9.48
CA SER A 158 2.19 18.54 -10.06
C SER A 158 2.81 17.22 -10.51
N ALA A 159 2.35 16.08 -10.00
CA ALA A 159 2.79 14.77 -10.45
C ALA A 159 2.08 14.29 -11.73
N ALA A 160 0.97 14.90 -12.14
CA ALA A 160 0.23 14.46 -13.34
C ALA A 160 1.08 14.53 -14.63
N PRO A 161 1.85 15.59 -14.92
CA PRO A 161 2.75 15.60 -16.07
C PRO A 161 3.78 14.48 -16.05
N LEU A 162 4.28 14.10 -14.86
CA LEU A 162 5.22 13.00 -14.71
C LEU A 162 4.57 11.66 -15.05
N PHE A 163 3.31 11.45 -14.69
CA PHE A 163 2.55 10.26 -15.10
C PHE A 163 2.35 10.21 -16.62
N MET A 164 2.14 11.36 -17.29
CA MET A 164 2.04 11.44 -18.75
C MET A 164 3.36 11.08 -19.41
N LEU A 165 4.49 11.59 -18.90
CA LEU A 165 5.84 11.24 -19.38
C LEU A 165 6.11 9.74 -19.19
N VAL A 166 5.74 9.18 -18.04
CA VAL A 166 5.86 7.74 -17.78
C VAL A 166 4.99 6.93 -18.73
N ALA A 167 3.76 7.36 -19.01
CA ALA A 167 2.87 6.70 -19.97
C ALA A 167 3.51 6.66 -21.37
N GLY A 168 4.06 7.77 -21.84
CA GLY A 168 4.81 7.83 -23.11
C GLY A 168 6.05 6.92 -23.12
N ALA A 169 6.83 6.93 -22.04
CA ALA A 169 8.01 6.06 -21.92
C ALA A 169 7.63 4.58 -21.89
N LEU A 170 6.53 4.21 -21.24
CA LEU A 170 6.00 2.85 -21.23
C LEU A 170 5.51 2.42 -22.62
N TRP A 171 4.78 3.30 -23.30
CA TRP A 171 4.30 3.04 -24.66
C TRP A 171 5.44 2.75 -25.63
N LEU A 172 6.55 3.47 -25.53
CA LEU A 172 7.73 3.33 -26.39
C LEU A 172 8.61 2.15 -26.01
N SER A 173 8.63 1.73 -24.75
CA SER A 173 9.63 0.77 -24.25
C SER A 173 9.08 -0.61 -23.91
N VAL A 174 7.77 -0.75 -23.70
CA VAL A 174 7.13 -2.06 -23.43
C VAL A 174 6.66 -2.64 -24.76
N SER A 175 7.11 -3.87 -25.05
CA SER A 175 6.73 -4.56 -26.28
C SER A 175 5.25 -4.92 -26.28
N ASP A 176 4.60 -4.74 -27.43
CA ASP A 176 3.26 -5.26 -27.67
C ASP A 176 3.37 -6.77 -27.87
N ARG A 177 2.57 -7.50 -27.15
CA ARG A 177 2.55 -8.97 -27.25
C ARG A 177 1.17 -9.44 -27.67
N PRO A 178 1.09 -10.54 -28.44
CA PRO A 178 -0.19 -11.13 -28.78
C PRO A 178 -0.96 -11.47 -27.52
N THR A 179 -2.19 -11.03 -27.45
CA THR A 179 -3.15 -11.37 -26.41
C THR A 179 -3.75 -12.73 -26.76
N GLY A 180 -3.79 -13.66 -25.81
CA GLY A 180 -4.43 -14.97 -25.96
C GLY A 180 -5.76 -14.99 -25.22
N GLU A 181 -6.73 -15.73 -25.74
CA GLU A 181 -7.93 -16.04 -24.99
C GLU A 181 -7.55 -16.97 -23.82
N SER A 182 -7.56 -16.43 -22.60
CA SER A 182 -7.46 -17.26 -21.41
C SER A 182 -8.83 -17.92 -21.17
N GLU A 183 -8.95 -19.21 -21.44
CA GLU A 183 -10.13 -20.03 -21.08
C GLU A 183 -10.26 -20.24 -19.56
N ARG A 184 -9.79 -19.29 -18.76
CA ARG A 184 -9.86 -19.39 -17.31
C ARG A 184 -11.30 -19.32 -16.84
N SER A 185 -11.80 -20.41 -16.27
CA SER A 185 -13.11 -20.45 -15.65
C SER A 185 -13.10 -19.80 -14.28
N LEU A 186 -13.58 -18.55 -14.20
CA LEU A 186 -13.73 -17.77 -12.98
C LEU A 186 -14.44 -18.59 -11.85
N ARG A 187 -15.45 -19.39 -12.21
CA ARG A 187 -16.18 -20.23 -11.25
C ARG A 187 -15.30 -21.31 -10.62
N ARG A 188 -14.41 -21.91 -11.42
CA ARG A 188 -13.49 -22.95 -10.94
C ARG A 188 -12.47 -22.35 -9.98
N ASP A 189 -11.92 -21.18 -10.32
CA ASP A 189 -10.92 -20.49 -9.53
C ASP A 189 -11.51 -19.99 -8.19
N LEU A 190 -12.71 -19.39 -8.21
CA LEU A 190 -13.45 -19.03 -7.00
C LEU A 190 -13.69 -20.23 -6.08
N ARG A 191 -14.11 -21.38 -6.65
CA ARG A 191 -14.32 -22.60 -5.87
C ARG A 191 -13.02 -23.10 -5.24
N THR A 192 -11.91 -23.05 -5.98
CA THR A 192 -10.59 -23.47 -5.48
C THR A 192 -10.11 -22.57 -4.34
N VAL A 193 -10.30 -21.25 -4.45
CA VAL A 193 -9.97 -20.31 -3.35
C VAL A 193 -10.85 -20.56 -2.13
N LEU A 194 -12.17 -20.72 -2.33
CA LEU A 194 -13.10 -21.00 -1.23
C LEU A 194 -12.77 -22.34 -0.53
N THR A 195 -12.38 -23.37 -1.27
CA THR A 195 -11.93 -24.64 -0.67
C THR A 195 -10.57 -24.48 0.02
N GLY A 196 -9.71 -23.58 -0.46
CA GLY A 196 -8.43 -23.22 0.17
C GLY A 196 -8.60 -22.65 1.58
N PHE A 197 -9.72 -22.00 1.89
CA PHE A 197 -10.03 -21.53 3.26
C PHE A 197 -10.27 -22.67 4.28
N ARG A 198 -10.32 -23.92 3.85
CA ARG A 198 -10.23 -25.08 4.77
C ARG A 198 -8.81 -25.32 5.25
N ASN A 199 -7.80 -24.78 4.57
CA ASN A 199 -6.41 -24.89 4.99
C ASN A 199 -6.13 -23.88 6.12
N ARG A 200 -5.92 -24.39 7.33
CA ARG A 200 -5.60 -23.58 8.51
C ARG A 200 -4.40 -22.65 8.30
N ARG A 201 -3.39 -23.09 7.53
CA ARG A 201 -2.19 -22.27 7.22
C ARG A 201 -2.57 -21.03 6.42
N LEU A 202 -3.41 -21.21 5.39
CA LEU A 202 -3.90 -20.12 4.55
C LEU A 202 -4.73 -19.13 5.38
N VAL A 203 -5.68 -19.63 6.18
CA VAL A 203 -6.54 -18.76 7.01
C VAL A 203 -5.70 -17.94 7.98
N LEU A 204 -4.79 -18.57 8.73
CA LEU A 204 -3.96 -17.86 9.72
C LEU A 204 -3.05 -16.82 9.08
N SER A 205 -2.38 -17.16 7.95
CA SER A 205 -1.48 -16.24 7.27
C SER A 205 -2.21 -15.05 6.62
N VAL A 206 -3.36 -15.29 6.00
CA VAL A 206 -4.20 -14.25 5.40
C VAL A 206 -4.79 -13.35 6.49
N SER A 207 -5.30 -13.92 7.59
CA SER A 207 -5.86 -13.15 8.72
C SER A 207 -4.78 -12.26 9.36
N GLY A 208 -3.63 -12.83 9.71
CA GLY A 208 -2.53 -12.07 10.30
C GLY A 208 -2.05 -10.94 9.40
N LYS A 209 -1.90 -11.21 8.10
CA LYS A 209 -1.56 -10.20 7.11
C LYS A 209 -2.63 -9.11 7.00
N THR A 210 -3.90 -9.47 6.98
CA THR A 210 -5.01 -8.51 6.90
C THR A 210 -5.01 -7.58 8.10
N LEU A 211 -4.86 -8.10 9.32
CA LEU A 211 -4.76 -7.31 10.55
C LEU A 211 -3.57 -6.34 10.53
N MET A 212 -2.39 -6.82 10.10
CA MET A 212 -1.20 -5.98 9.98
C MET A 212 -1.36 -4.89 8.92
N LEU A 213 -1.99 -5.21 7.79
CA LEU A 213 -2.25 -4.25 6.70
C LEU A 213 -3.32 -3.24 7.12
N PHE A 214 -4.37 -3.66 7.83
CA PHE A 214 -5.40 -2.79 8.40
C PHE A 214 -4.75 -1.74 9.31
N ALA A 215 -3.92 -2.19 10.26
CA ALA A 215 -3.21 -1.28 11.15
C ALA A 215 -2.21 -0.38 10.39
N PHE A 216 -1.55 -0.88 9.34
CA PHE A 216 -0.65 -0.07 8.52
C PHE A 216 -1.39 1.03 7.76
N GLN A 217 -2.49 0.71 7.08
CA GLN A 217 -3.27 1.70 6.33
C GLN A 217 -3.88 2.75 7.27
N ALA A 218 -4.40 2.33 8.42
CA ALA A 218 -4.95 3.23 9.43
C ALA A 218 -3.90 4.20 9.98
N VAL A 219 -2.72 3.70 10.35
CA VAL A 219 -1.62 4.56 10.86
C VAL A 219 -1.13 5.51 9.77
N THR A 220 -0.83 5.02 8.58
CA THR A 220 -0.33 5.88 7.50
C THR A 220 -1.33 6.94 7.06
N ALA A 221 -2.63 6.66 7.17
CA ALA A 221 -3.70 7.62 6.89
C ALA A 221 -3.71 8.79 7.89
N PHE A 222 -3.52 8.51 9.17
CA PHE A 222 -3.74 9.50 10.22
C PHE A 222 -2.49 9.95 10.97
N LEU A 223 -1.31 9.38 10.69
CA LEU A 223 -0.07 9.79 11.37
C LEU A 223 0.19 11.30 11.21
N THR A 224 0.12 11.81 9.98
CA THR A 224 0.31 13.24 9.71
C THR A 224 -0.75 14.09 10.38
N THR A 225 -2.03 13.70 10.29
CA THR A 225 -3.13 14.41 10.96
C THR A 225 -2.92 14.44 12.48
N TYR A 226 -2.58 13.32 13.10
CA TYR A 226 -2.29 13.24 14.53
C TYR A 226 -1.13 14.16 14.92
N LEU A 227 -0.02 14.13 14.16
CA LEU A 227 1.15 14.96 14.43
C LEU A 227 0.85 16.46 14.33
N VAL A 228 0.05 16.85 13.34
CA VAL A 228 -0.33 18.28 13.16
C VAL A 228 -1.36 18.70 14.20
N THR A 229 -2.47 17.99 14.33
CA THR A 229 -3.64 18.45 15.12
C THR A 229 -3.49 18.21 16.62
N VAL A 230 -2.85 17.11 17.03
CA VAL A 230 -2.71 16.74 18.45
C VAL A 230 -1.36 17.11 19.01
N ARG A 231 -0.29 17.03 18.20
CA ARG A 231 1.09 17.30 18.63
C ARG A 231 1.57 18.70 18.28
N GLY A 232 0.82 19.47 17.50
CA GLY A 232 1.18 20.84 17.08
C GLY A 232 2.42 20.90 16.18
N ILE A 233 2.76 19.79 15.52
CA ILE A 233 3.92 19.70 14.60
C ILE A 233 3.54 20.33 13.26
N SER A 234 4.45 21.09 12.65
CA SER A 234 4.22 21.69 11.34
C SER A 234 3.93 20.63 10.27
N GLN A 235 3.11 20.95 9.29
CA GLN A 235 2.72 20.09 8.18
C GLN A 235 3.96 19.49 7.46
N GLY A 236 4.98 20.32 7.19
CA GLY A 236 6.21 19.85 6.54
C GLY A 236 6.98 18.82 7.37
N THR A 237 7.13 19.07 8.68
CA THR A 237 7.78 18.15 9.62
C THR A 237 6.98 16.86 9.77
N ALA A 238 5.66 16.93 9.84
CA ALA A 238 4.80 15.75 9.93
C ALA A 238 4.89 14.87 8.66
N GLY A 239 4.96 15.48 7.48
CA GLY A 239 5.22 14.78 6.23
C GLY A 239 6.61 14.11 6.19
N ALA A 240 7.65 14.80 6.71
CA ALA A 240 8.98 14.21 6.86
C ALA A 240 8.99 13.02 7.82
N LEU A 241 8.25 13.10 8.94
CA LEU A 241 8.10 11.97 9.88
C LEU A 241 7.38 10.77 9.24
N LEU A 242 6.39 11.00 8.37
CA LEU A 242 5.79 9.94 7.57
C LEU A 242 6.81 9.34 6.60
N SER A 243 7.69 10.13 6.00
CA SER A 243 8.78 9.63 5.15
C SER A 243 9.80 8.79 5.93
N VAL A 244 10.13 9.17 7.17
CA VAL A 244 10.99 8.38 8.08
C VAL A 244 10.39 6.99 8.35
N LEU A 245 9.06 6.87 8.44
CA LEU A 245 8.39 5.57 8.54
C LEU A 245 8.74 4.68 7.33
N PHE A 246 8.68 5.20 6.11
CA PHE A 246 9.00 4.43 4.91
C PHE A 246 10.49 4.07 4.79
N VAL A 247 11.37 4.97 5.23
CA VAL A 247 12.81 4.65 5.32
C VAL A 247 13.05 3.51 6.30
N GLY A 248 12.49 3.57 7.51
CA GLY A 248 12.55 2.50 8.50
C GLY A 248 12.00 1.17 7.95
N GLY A 249 10.91 1.24 7.18
CA GLY A 249 10.32 0.11 6.49
C GLY A 249 11.25 -0.52 5.45
N ALA A 250 11.88 0.29 4.61
CA ALA A 250 12.82 -0.19 3.58
C ALA A 250 14.04 -0.88 4.21
N LEU A 251 14.60 -0.30 5.27
CA LEU A 251 15.73 -0.88 6.01
C LEU A 251 15.35 -2.21 6.67
N SER A 252 14.17 -2.25 7.30
CA SER A 252 13.71 -3.46 7.99
C SER A 252 13.40 -4.61 7.03
N GLN A 253 12.87 -4.35 5.84
CA GLN A 253 12.60 -5.38 4.83
C GLN A 253 13.86 -6.17 4.45
N THR A 254 14.99 -5.47 4.26
CA THR A 254 16.27 -6.13 3.93
C THR A 254 16.76 -7.01 5.07
N ALA A 255 16.66 -6.54 6.31
CA ALA A 255 17.08 -7.30 7.49
C ALA A 255 16.17 -8.51 7.74
N THR A 256 14.87 -8.33 7.67
CA THR A 256 13.89 -9.39 7.94
C THR A 256 13.86 -10.49 6.88
N GLY A 257 14.20 -10.19 5.62
CA GLY A 257 14.40 -11.21 4.59
C GLY A 257 15.49 -12.20 4.99
N ARG A 258 16.70 -11.70 5.34
CA ARG A 258 17.81 -12.54 5.81
C ARG A 258 17.48 -13.32 7.09
N LEU A 259 16.74 -12.71 8.01
CA LEU A 259 16.29 -13.40 9.22
C LEU A 259 15.29 -14.51 8.90
N ALA A 260 14.40 -14.32 7.91
CA ALA A 260 13.44 -15.33 7.50
C ALA A 260 14.12 -16.56 6.87
N ASP A 261 15.19 -16.34 6.10
CA ASP A 261 16.01 -17.44 5.55
C ASP A 261 16.67 -18.27 6.67
N ARG A 262 17.06 -17.61 7.77
CA ARG A 262 17.76 -18.28 8.89
C ARG A 262 16.82 -18.90 9.92
N TYR A 263 15.74 -18.23 10.29
CA TYR A 263 14.87 -18.60 11.42
C TYR A 263 13.46 -19.04 10.99
N GLY A 264 13.17 -19.05 9.69
CA GLY A 264 11.87 -19.38 9.12
C GLY A 264 10.88 -18.22 9.14
N THR A 265 10.08 -18.13 8.09
CA THR A 265 9.11 -17.05 7.84
C THR A 265 8.11 -16.86 9.01
N PRO A 266 7.49 -17.90 9.61
CA PRO A 266 6.54 -17.72 10.71
C PRO A 266 7.15 -17.06 11.95
N SER A 267 8.38 -17.43 12.30
CA SER A 267 9.09 -16.85 13.47
C SER A 267 9.37 -15.35 13.26
N VAL A 268 9.80 -14.98 12.05
CA VAL A 268 10.11 -13.59 11.74
C VAL A 268 8.83 -12.75 11.62
N LEU A 269 7.76 -13.27 11.02
CA LEU A 269 6.45 -12.61 11.00
C LEU A 269 5.96 -12.30 12.42
N THR A 270 6.08 -13.26 13.32
CA THR A 270 5.73 -13.10 14.74
C THR A 270 6.57 -12.00 15.39
N ALA A 271 7.90 -12.05 15.23
CA ALA A 271 8.80 -11.04 15.80
C ALA A 271 8.51 -9.64 15.26
N VAL A 272 8.29 -9.50 13.95
CA VAL A 272 7.93 -8.23 13.31
C VAL A 272 6.60 -7.69 13.86
N ALA A 273 5.59 -8.54 14.06
CA ALA A 273 4.32 -8.12 14.63
C ALA A 273 4.48 -7.65 16.08
N LEU A 274 5.22 -8.38 16.91
CA LEU A 274 5.49 -7.98 18.30
C LEU A 274 6.27 -6.66 18.38
N VAL A 275 7.34 -6.51 17.61
CA VAL A 275 8.15 -5.27 17.56
C VAL A 275 7.29 -4.11 17.05
N SER A 276 6.42 -4.33 16.06
CA SER A 276 5.54 -3.31 15.51
C SER A 276 4.42 -2.85 16.46
N THR A 277 4.17 -3.58 17.56
CA THR A 277 3.21 -3.18 18.59
C THR A 277 3.77 -2.04 19.45
N VAL A 278 5.06 -2.09 19.76
CA VAL A 278 5.73 -1.14 20.68
C VAL A 278 5.53 0.33 20.25
N PRO A 279 5.85 0.74 19.01
CA PRO A 279 5.71 2.13 18.61
C PRO A 279 4.25 2.61 18.60
N LEU A 280 3.26 1.72 18.40
CA LEU A 280 1.84 2.08 18.50
C LEU A 280 1.41 2.39 19.92
N VAL A 281 1.97 1.69 20.90
CA VAL A 281 1.72 1.96 22.32
C VAL A 281 2.45 3.23 22.77
N LEU A 282 3.64 3.49 22.23
CA LEU A 282 4.47 4.63 22.64
C LEU A 282 4.04 5.96 22.04
N ILE A 283 3.52 5.98 20.80
CA ILE A 283 3.27 7.23 20.06
C ILE A 283 2.35 8.22 20.79
N PRO A 284 1.32 7.80 21.59
CA PRO A 284 0.50 8.74 22.34
C PRO A 284 1.23 9.41 23.51
N SER A 285 2.33 8.85 23.98
CA SER A 285 3.06 9.34 25.16
C SER A 285 4.32 10.11 24.79
N VAL A 286 4.88 9.87 23.60
CA VAL A 286 6.15 10.45 23.14
C VAL A 286 5.97 11.91 22.72
N ARG A 287 6.90 12.78 23.09
CA ARG A 287 6.93 14.22 22.75
C ARG A 287 8.27 14.59 22.11
N GLY A 288 8.24 15.63 21.27
CA GLY A 288 9.44 16.13 20.57
C GLY A 288 9.69 15.41 19.24
N VAL A 289 10.31 16.15 18.29
CA VAL A 289 10.48 15.68 16.89
C VAL A 289 11.39 14.45 16.81
N VAL A 290 12.51 14.45 17.56
CA VAL A 290 13.50 13.34 17.47
C VAL A 290 12.92 12.02 17.99
N PRO A 291 12.31 11.94 19.20
CA PRO A 291 11.66 10.72 19.64
C PRO A 291 10.50 10.26 18.72
N LEU A 292 9.71 11.21 18.18
CA LEU A 292 8.67 10.92 17.20
C LEU A 292 9.24 10.35 15.90
N ALA A 293 10.42 10.81 15.45
CA ALA A 293 11.11 10.25 14.30
C ALA A 293 11.52 8.79 14.53
N VAL A 294 12.06 8.47 15.71
CA VAL A 294 12.41 7.10 16.09
C VAL A 294 11.17 6.21 16.10
N VAL A 295 10.08 6.65 16.74
CA VAL A 295 8.82 5.89 16.79
C VAL A 295 8.24 5.72 15.39
N SER A 296 8.25 6.76 14.54
CA SER A 296 7.80 6.67 13.14
C SER A 296 8.62 5.64 12.35
N GLY A 297 9.95 5.65 12.46
CA GLY A 297 10.80 4.66 11.82
C GLY A 297 10.52 3.23 12.30
N LEU A 298 10.27 3.04 13.59
CA LEU A 298 9.88 1.73 14.15
C LEU A 298 8.50 1.27 13.68
N ILE A 299 7.54 2.19 13.49
CA ILE A 299 6.25 1.84 12.85
C ILE A 299 6.49 1.26 11.45
N GLY A 300 7.51 1.72 10.73
CA GLY A 300 7.88 1.22 9.41
C GLY A 300 8.25 -0.26 9.37
N VAL A 301 8.75 -0.84 10.47
CA VAL A 301 9.15 -2.26 10.57
C VAL A 301 8.04 -3.20 10.08
N ARG A 302 6.78 -2.84 10.30
CA ARG A 302 5.61 -3.62 9.85
C ARG A 302 5.52 -3.82 8.32
N MET A 303 6.18 -2.98 7.53
CA MET A 303 6.22 -3.14 6.07
C MET A 303 6.86 -4.47 5.64
N SER A 304 7.71 -5.04 6.50
CA SER A 304 8.33 -6.35 6.28
C SER A 304 7.33 -7.50 6.22
N VAL A 305 6.15 -7.35 6.83
CA VAL A 305 5.09 -8.37 6.75
C VAL A 305 4.61 -8.58 5.32
N GLY A 306 4.58 -7.51 4.51
CA GLY A 306 4.11 -7.57 3.12
C GLY A 306 4.80 -8.67 2.31
N PRO A 307 6.10 -8.56 2.01
CA PRO A 307 6.83 -9.54 1.22
C PRO A 307 6.86 -10.93 1.87
N LEU A 308 7.11 -11.02 3.19
CA LEU A 308 7.20 -12.30 3.89
C LEU A 308 5.87 -13.08 3.89
N ALA A 309 4.76 -12.42 4.22
CA ALA A 309 3.45 -13.06 4.21
C ALA A 309 2.97 -13.37 2.78
N ASN A 310 3.33 -12.53 1.78
CA ASN A 310 3.02 -12.82 0.39
C ASN A 310 3.65 -14.15 -0.07
N ALA A 311 4.95 -14.30 0.14
CA ALA A 311 5.66 -15.53 -0.22
C ALA A 311 5.05 -16.75 0.50
N TYR A 312 4.81 -16.65 1.80
CA TYR A 312 4.22 -17.74 2.58
C TYR A 312 2.81 -18.12 2.11
N ILE A 313 1.97 -17.13 1.75
CA ILE A 313 0.61 -17.37 1.26
C ILE A 313 0.64 -18.02 -0.12
N VAL A 314 1.49 -17.53 -1.04
CA VAL A 314 1.64 -18.09 -2.39
C VAL A 314 2.11 -19.55 -2.31
N ASP A 315 3.13 -19.86 -1.51
CA ASP A 315 3.61 -21.23 -1.28
C ASP A 315 2.53 -22.19 -0.68
N THR A 316 1.45 -21.62 -0.14
CA THR A 316 0.36 -22.40 0.48
C THR A 316 -0.81 -22.61 -0.49
N LEU A 317 -0.85 -21.85 -1.58
CA LEU A 317 -1.88 -22.00 -2.62
C LEU A 317 -1.58 -23.21 -3.52
N PRO A 318 -2.62 -23.92 -4.02
CA PRO A 318 -2.43 -24.89 -5.08
C PRO A 318 -1.96 -24.22 -6.37
N ASP A 319 -1.03 -24.83 -7.09
CA ASP A 319 -0.46 -24.32 -8.35
C ASP A 319 -1.53 -23.85 -9.36
N ALA A 320 -2.63 -24.60 -9.47
CA ALA A 320 -3.76 -24.27 -10.35
C ALA A 320 -4.51 -22.97 -9.96
N ALA A 321 -4.34 -22.48 -8.73
CA ALA A 321 -5.02 -21.30 -8.21
C ALA A 321 -4.07 -20.13 -7.93
N GLU A 322 -2.76 -20.27 -8.18
CA GLU A 322 -1.74 -19.30 -7.79
C GLU A 322 -2.04 -17.90 -8.36
N GLY A 323 -2.35 -17.77 -9.64
CA GLY A 323 -2.62 -16.47 -10.26
C GLY A 323 -3.94 -15.84 -9.81
N THR A 324 -5.06 -16.52 -10.06
CA THR A 324 -6.42 -16.01 -9.80
C THR A 324 -6.73 -15.99 -8.31
N GLY A 325 -6.33 -17.05 -7.59
CA GLY A 325 -6.50 -17.13 -6.14
C GLY A 325 -5.73 -16.05 -5.41
N TRP A 326 -4.50 -15.79 -5.81
CA TRP A 326 -3.70 -14.68 -5.27
C TRP A 326 -4.35 -13.32 -5.52
N GLY A 327 -4.84 -13.07 -6.74
CA GLY A 327 -5.55 -11.83 -7.08
C GLY A 327 -6.79 -11.62 -6.21
N LEU A 328 -7.59 -12.67 -5.99
CA LEU A 328 -8.79 -12.62 -5.16
C LEU A 328 -8.46 -12.37 -3.68
N LEU A 329 -7.45 -13.07 -3.13
CA LEU A 329 -6.98 -12.84 -1.77
C LEU A 329 -6.47 -11.41 -1.59
N ARG A 330 -5.73 -10.88 -2.57
CA ARG A 330 -5.28 -9.48 -2.57
C ARG A 330 -6.45 -8.51 -2.53
N THR A 331 -7.45 -8.70 -3.36
CA THR A 331 -8.68 -7.89 -3.32
C THR A 331 -9.29 -7.92 -1.92
N GLY A 332 -9.45 -9.11 -1.33
CA GLY A 332 -10.05 -9.27 -0.01
C GLY A 332 -9.28 -8.56 1.10
N PHE A 333 -7.97 -8.83 1.24
CA PHE A 333 -7.23 -8.22 2.34
C PHE A 333 -7.01 -6.71 2.16
N PHE A 334 -6.88 -6.18 0.94
CA PHE A 334 -6.82 -4.73 0.73
C PHE A 334 -8.16 -4.05 0.96
N ALA A 335 -9.28 -4.66 0.53
CA ALA A 335 -10.62 -4.11 0.77
C ALA A 335 -10.95 -4.04 2.27
N ILE A 336 -10.71 -5.12 3.02
CA ILE A 336 -10.92 -5.12 4.48
C ILE A 336 -10.01 -4.10 5.16
N SER A 337 -8.74 -4.06 4.77
CA SER A 337 -7.75 -3.18 5.39
C SER A 337 -8.00 -1.70 5.10
N SER A 338 -8.65 -1.36 3.97
CA SER A 338 -9.00 0.02 3.63
C SER A 338 -9.92 0.68 4.65
N LEU A 339 -10.78 -0.11 5.30
CA LEU A 339 -11.72 0.37 6.33
C LEU A 339 -11.00 0.91 7.58
N GLY A 340 -9.74 0.53 7.79
CA GLY A 340 -8.93 1.01 8.91
C GLY A 340 -8.80 2.53 8.97
N SER A 341 -8.73 3.17 7.81
CA SER A 341 -8.66 4.63 7.74
C SER A 341 -9.94 5.30 8.24
N THR A 342 -11.11 4.85 7.80
CA THR A 342 -12.39 5.38 8.29
C THR A 342 -12.59 5.07 9.78
N ALA A 343 -12.20 3.86 10.23
CA ALA A 343 -12.34 3.47 11.63
C ALA A 343 -11.54 4.39 12.58
N VAL A 344 -10.29 4.70 12.23
CA VAL A 344 -9.49 5.66 13.00
C VAL A 344 -10.07 7.08 12.90
N GLY A 345 -10.57 7.48 11.74
CA GLY A 345 -11.23 8.78 11.57
C GLY A 345 -12.43 8.98 12.48
N LEU A 346 -13.29 7.95 12.65
CA LEU A 346 -14.44 7.98 13.58
C LEU A 346 -14.01 8.16 15.03
N LEU A 347 -12.94 7.50 15.47
CA LEU A 347 -12.37 7.69 16.81
C LEU A 347 -11.72 9.06 16.97
N ALA A 348 -11.08 9.55 15.92
CA ALA A 348 -10.44 10.87 15.90
C ALA A 348 -11.48 12.02 16.01
N ASP A 349 -12.67 11.87 15.46
CA ASP A 349 -13.78 12.84 15.61
C ASP A 349 -14.24 12.96 17.07
N GLN A 350 -14.03 11.92 17.86
CA GLN A 350 -14.31 11.91 19.31
C GLN A 350 -13.06 12.30 20.16
N ASN A 351 -12.00 12.79 19.55
CA ASN A 351 -10.70 13.06 20.18
C ASN A 351 -10.01 11.83 20.80
N LEU A 352 -10.35 10.63 20.32
CA LEU A 352 -9.86 9.35 20.84
C LEU A 352 -8.67 8.78 20.06
N PHE A 353 -7.74 9.63 19.58
CA PHE A 353 -6.55 9.16 18.84
C PHE A 353 -5.71 8.14 19.63
N ALA A 354 -5.54 8.34 20.94
CA ALA A 354 -4.78 7.40 21.77
C ALA A 354 -5.46 6.02 21.80
N VAL A 355 -6.78 5.99 21.94
CA VAL A 355 -7.59 4.75 21.90
C VAL A 355 -7.44 4.06 20.53
N ALA A 356 -7.46 4.84 19.45
CA ALA A 356 -7.23 4.30 18.11
C ALA A 356 -5.86 3.62 18.00
N PHE A 357 -4.77 4.25 18.45
CA PHE A 357 -3.43 3.65 18.42
C PHE A 357 -3.34 2.40 19.31
N TYR A 358 -3.93 2.39 20.51
CA TYR A 358 -3.97 1.21 21.37
C TYR A 358 -4.82 0.09 20.75
N GLY A 359 -5.93 0.41 20.10
CA GLY A 359 -6.73 -0.55 19.35
C GLY A 359 -5.93 -1.20 18.20
N LEU A 360 -5.17 -0.38 17.44
CA LEU A 360 -4.29 -0.87 16.39
C LEU A 360 -3.13 -1.72 16.95
N ALA A 361 -2.62 -1.40 18.13
CA ALA A 361 -1.65 -2.24 18.84
C ALA A 361 -2.26 -3.60 19.21
N GLY A 362 -3.50 -3.62 19.73
CA GLY A 362 -4.24 -4.86 20.01
C GLY A 362 -4.45 -5.72 18.77
N LEU A 363 -4.84 -5.13 17.64
CA LEU A 363 -4.96 -5.84 16.36
C LEU A 363 -3.61 -6.40 15.89
N THR A 364 -2.52 -5.66 16.12
CA THR A 364 -1.14 -6.12 15.79
C THR A 364 -0.74 -7.30 16.68
N LEU A 365 -1.11 -7.33 17.97
CA LEU A 365 -0.90 -8.47 18.86
C LEU A 365 -1.74 -9.68 18.44
N LEU A 366 -2.98 -9.49 18.02
CA LEU A 366 -3.80 -10.56 17.46
C LEU A 366 -3.15 -11.15 16.20
N ALA A 367 -2.57 -10.32 15.33
CA ALA A 367 -1.80 -10.78 14.18
C ALA A 367 -0.58 -11.61 14.61
N ALA A 368 0.15 -11.18 15.65
CA ALA A 368 1.26 -11.97 16.20
C ALA A 368 0.78 -13.35 16.66
N GLY A 369 -0.37 -13.44 17.33
CA GLY A 369 -1.01 -14.70 17.73
C GLY A 369 -1.30 -15.62 16.54
N THR A 370 -1.81 -15.08 15.42
CA THR A 370 -2.03 -15.88 14.20
C THR A 370 -0.71 -16.40 13.61
N PHE A 371 0.36 -15.59 13.63
CA PHE A 371 1.68 -15.99 13.12
C PHE A 371 2.39 -17.01 13.99
N VAL A 372 2.23 -16.94 15.32
CA VAL A 372 2.71 -17.98 16.25
C VAL A 372 2.08 -19.34 15.96
N ALA A 373 0.81 -19.34 15.58
CA ALA A 373 0.06 -20.55 15.29
C ALA A 373 0.35 -21.14 13.90
N LEU A 374 1.20 -20.50 13.08
CA LEU A 374 1.64 -21.01 11.78
C LEU A 374 2.63 -22.17 11.98
N PRO A 375 2.50 -23.28 11.25
CA PRO A 375 3.46 -24.38 11.30
C PRO A 375 4.83 -23.92 10.79
N ARG A 376 5.89 -24.33 11.52
CA ARG A 376 7.26 -24.15 11.06
C ARG A 376 7.61 -25.21 10.00
N ARG A 377 8.45 -24.85 9.03
CA ARG A 377 8.86 -25.75 7.92
C ARG A 377 9.56 -27.04 8.39
N ASP A 378 10.15 -27.06 9.60
CA ASP A 378 10.96 -28.15 10.14
C ASP A 378 10.14 -29.34 10.69
N ARG A 379 8.83 -29.39 10.43
CA ARG A 379 7.94 -30.47 10.90
C ARG A 379 7.12 -31.12 9.77
N LEU A 380 7.71 -31.21 8.59
CA LEU A 380 7.15 -31.99 7.47
C LEU A 380 8.15 -33.05 7.00
#